data_d818ef5b7bcb4fc83502df4d135ccecb
#
_entry.id   d818ef5b7bcb4fc83502df4d135ccecb
#
_cell.length_a   1.000
_cell.length_b   1.000
_cell.length_c   1.000
_cell.angle_alpha   90.00
_cell.angle_beta   90.00
_cell.angle_gamma   90.00
#
_symmetry.space_group_name_H-M   'P 1'
#
loop_
_entity.id
_entity.type
_entity.pdbx_description
1 polymer ?
#
loop_
_entity_poly.entity_id
_entity_poly.type
_entity_poly.pdbx_seq_one_letter_code
_entity_poly.pdbx_strand_id
1 'polypeptide(L)'
;MKDICIDVTGCRALGDTLCATPVVKKISTSYNKPICVISNHYELFENLPYVEKSFQNNEDNYRVISEKYELLKTFDISYKENGVLNKHNMMDIRQFHAINLGFMLTKNEMELNFFPNPYVTIENLPDRYVLIHPVQNWESRTWDKKNWNLLIKLLNDVGIYVVAIGKDSSELGGSNVDKPTFNVEIQKGLNLLNKTNISQTWWLIRNSMCFVTMDSGLLHLAGTTNAEIIQLGSSINKEFRAPYRNGSQDFKYHYIGGSCNLNCASDMKYGIREWNSIHGIPSLVGCLERKNTFECHPSVLSVYKKIIELTQ
;
A
#
# COMPACT_ATOMS: atom_id res chain seq x y z
N MET A 1 17.36 27.25 17.54
CA MET A 1 16.94 26.49 16.36
C MET A 1 15.71 25.72 16.79
N LYS A 2 14.60 25.81 16.05
CA LYS A 2 13.41 25.01 16.36
C LYS A 2 13.71 23.54 16.14
N ASP A 3 13.07 22.66 16.91
CA ASP A 3 13.10 21.23 16.63
C ASP A 3 12.32 20.92 15.35
N ILE A 4 12.65 19.77 14.71
CA ILE A 4 12.05 19.38 13.43
C ILE A 4 10.84 18.49 13.67
N CYS A 5 9.78 18.74 12.90
CA CYS A 5 8.65 17.86 12.74
C CYS A 5 8.46 17.53 11.25
N ILE A 6 8.42 16.24 10.91
CA ILE A 6 8.11 15.80 9.56
C ILE A 6 6.61 15.85 9.33
N ASP A 7 6.21 16.63 8.34
CA ASP A 7 4.82 16.77 7.93
C ASP A 7 4.50 15.78 6.80
N VAL A 8 3.71 14.75 7.14
CA VAL A 8 3.22 13.70 6.22
C VAL A 8 1.72 13.87 5.94
N THR A 9 1.12 15.00 6.33
CA THR A 9 -0.33 15.22 6.21
C THR A 9 -0.84 15.30 4.78
N GLY A 10 0.04 15.58 3.82
CA GLY A 10 -0.25 15.50 2.39
C GLY A 10 -0.64 14.10 1.92
N CYS A 11 -0.19 13.05 2.61
CA CYS A 11 -0.56 11.66 2.35
C CYS A 11 -1.90 11.33 3.02
N ARG A 12 -2.91 11.02 2.20
CA ARG A 12 -4.21 10.56 2.70
C ARG A 12 -4.33 9.05 2.75
N ALA A 13 -3.59 8.34 1.89
CA ALA A 13 -3.61 6.89 1.82
C ALA A 13 -2.58 6.27 2.78
N LEU A 14 -2.97 5.16 3.43
CA LEU A 14 -2.11 4.42 4.36
C LEU A 14 -0.77 4.02 3.74
N GLY A 15 -0.79 3.53 2.49
CA GLY A 15 0.42 3.08 1.79
C GLY A 15 1.40 4.21 1.53
N ASP A 16 0.90 5.36 1.08
CA ASP A 16 1.72 6.54 0.82
C ASP A 16 2.34 7.05 2.11
N THR A 17 1.56 7.08 3.20
CA THR A 17 2.05 7.46 4.53
C THR A 17 3.15 6.52 5.02
N LEU A 18 2.98 5.21 4.89
CA LEU A 18 3.97 4.22 5.32
C LEU A 18 5.29 4.37 4.51
N CYS A 19 5.19 4.73 3.24
CA CYS A 19 6.35 4.98 2.37
C CYS A 19 7.19 6.20 2.79
N ALA A 20 6.72 7.04 3.71
CA ALA A 20 7.52 8.11 4.31
C ALA A 20 8.46 7.63 5.43
N THR A 21 8.26 6.42 5.99
CA THR A 21 9.06 5.95 7.14
C THR A 21 10.56 5.89 6.89
N PRO A 22 11.08 5.52 5.69
CA PRO A 22 12.51 5.58 5.39
C PRO A 22 13.08 6.99 5.45
N VAL A 23 12.32 7.97 4.99
CA VAL A 23 12.71 9.38 4.98
C VAL A 23 12.78 9.91 6.42
N VAL A 24 11.78 9.61 7.24
CA VAL A 24 11.77 9.96 8.68
C VAL A 24 13.01 9.37 9.38
N LYS A 25 13.33 8.09 9.12
CA LYS A 25 14.51 7.41 9.65
C LYS A 25 15.79 8.12 9.23
N LYS A 26 15.93 8.45 7.94
CA LYS A 26 17.14 9.10 7.41
C LYS A 26 17.36 10.48 8.03
N ILE A 27 16.30 11.28 8.18
CA ILE A 27 16.39 12.61 8.80
C ILE A 27 16.76 12.47 10.27
N SER A 28 16.09 11.61 11.03
CA SER A 28 16.43 11.34 12.43
C SER A 28 17.91 10.95 12.60
N THR A 29 18.40 10.08 11.73
CA THR A 29 19.82 9.69 11.71
C THR A 29 20.74 10.88 11.44
N SER A 30 20.39 11.74 10.49
CA SER A 30 21.19 12.93 10.14
C SER A 30 21.25 13.95 11.28
N TYR A 31 20.18 14.07 12.06
CA TYR A 31 20.13 14.94 13.25
C TYR A 31 20.61 14.25 14.53
N ASN A 32 20.94 12.97 14.46
CA ASN A 32 21.38 12.14 15.59
C ASN A 32 20.42 12.19 16.79
N LYS A 33 19.13 12.31 16.53
CA LYS A 33 18.06 12.27 17.56
C LYS A 33 16.73 11.84 16.96
N PRO A 34 15.82 11.25 17.76
CA PRO A 34 14.43 11.04 17.34
C PRO A 34 13.75 12.36 16.98
N ILE A 35 12.81 12.34 16.06
CA ILE A 35 12.11 13.51 15.54
C ILE A 35 10.61 13.35 15.66
N CYS A 36 9.89 14.48 15.62
CA CYS A 36 8.43 14.47 15.62
C CYS A 36 7.87 14.19 14.22
N VAL A 37 6.66 13.62 14.16
CA VAL A 37 5.92 13.39 12.92
C VAL A 37 4.47 13.84 13.11
N ILE A 38 3.88 14.51 12.11
CA ILE A 38 2.44 14.76 12.04
C ILE A 38 1.85 14.08 10.80
N SER A 39 0.77 13.32 10.97
CA SER A 39 0.21 12.48 9.90
C SER A 39 -1.29 12.21 10.08
N ASN A 40 -1.97 11.90 8.97
CA ASN A 40 -3.33 11.36 8.99
C ASN A 40 -3.38 9.92 9.56
N HIS A 41 -2.28 9.18 9.43
CA HIS A 41 -2.09 7.82 9.96
C HIS A 41 -0.93 7.83 10.96
N TYR A 42 -1.09 8.61 12.03
CA TYR A 42 -0.05 8.81 13.04
C TYR A 42 0.36 7.51 13.75
N GLU A 43 -0.56 6.56 13.85
CA GLU A 43 -0.34 5.23 14.44
C GLU A 43 0.77 4.42 13.73
N LEU A 44 1.09 4.74 12.48
CA LEU A 44 2.19 4.12 11.75
C LEU A 44 3.57 4.49 12.31
N PHE A 45 3.65 5.58 13.06
CA PHE A 45 4.90 6.15 13.56
C PHE A 45 5.09 5.99 15.08
N GLU A 46 4.06 5.58 15.83
CA GLU A 46 4.06 5.59 17.30
C GLU A 46 5.18 4.77 17.96
N ASN A 47 5.54 3.65 17.37
CA ASN A 47 6.51 2.73 17.95
C ASN A 47 7.85 2.70 17.21
N LEU A 48 8.10 3.67 16.33
CA LEU A 48 9.35 3.74 15.60
C LEU A 48 10.46 4.32 16.49
N PRO A 49 11.60 3.66 16.66
CA PRO A 49 12.65 4.09 17.60
C PRO A 49 13.32 5.42 17.23
N TYR A 50 13.11 5.89 16.02
CA TYR A 50 13.62 7.17 15.50
C TYR A 50 12.55 8.27 15.48
N VAL A 51 11.37 7.99 16.04
CA VAL A 51 10.28 8.95 16.24
C VAL A 51 10.12 9.22 17.72
N GLU A 52 10.24 10.49 18.13
CA GLU A 52 10.01 10.92 19.49
C GLU A 52 8.52 10.95 19.83
N LYS A 53 7.74 11.51 18.91
CA LYS A 53 6.31 11.62 19.05
C LYS A 53 5.63 11.71 17.69
N SER A 54 4.53 10.99 17.54
CA SER A 54 3.61 11.11 16.41
C SER A 54 2.36 11.87 16.81
N PHE A 55 1.87 12.73 15.92
CA PHE A 55 0.70 13.56 16.14
C PHE A 55 -0.34 13.28 15.08
N GLN A 56 -1.58 13.10 15.53
CA GLN A 56 -2.72 13.05 14.62
C GLN A 56 -2.90 14.40 13.91
N ASN A 57 -3.13 14.38 12.61
CA ASN A 57 -3.46 15.57 11.84
C ASN A 57 -4.87 16.07 12.20
N ASN A 58 -4.94 17.12 13.00
CA ASN A 58 -6.12 17.92 13.27
C ASN A 58 -5.70 19.40 13.43
N GLU A 59 -6.65 20.31 13.41
CA GLU A 59 -6.39 21.76 13.44
C GLU A 59 -5.57 22.19 14.66
N ASP A 60 -5.90 21.66 15.84
CA ASP A 60 -5.22 22.02 17.08
C ASP A 60 -3.78 21.55 17.11
N ASN A 61 -3.55 20.29 16.77
CA ASN A 61 -2.18 19.73 16.70
C ASN A 61 -1.36 20.47 15.63
N TYR A 62 -1.91 20.70 14.45
CA TYR A 62 -1.19 21.35 13.36
C TYR A 62 -0.78 22.78 13.73
N ARG A 63 -1.66 23.56 14.38
CA ARG A 63 -1.38 24.90 14.87
C ARG A 63 -0.24 24.87 15.89
N VAL A 64 -0.36 24.05 16.94
CA VAL A 64 0.65 23.95 18.00
C VAL A 64 2.01 23.52 17.45
N ILE A 65 2.03 22.57 16.52
CA ILE A 65 3.27 22.04 15.94
C ILE A 65 3.92 23.09 15.04
N SER A 66 3.17 23.77 14.18
CA SER A 66 3.72 24.82 13.30
C SER A 66 4.33 26.01 14.05
N GLU A 67 3.86 26.29 15.27
CA GLU A 67 4.46 27.31 16.14
C GLU A 67 5.76 26.85 16.79
N LYS A 68 5.85 25.57 17.20
CA LYS A 68 6.96 25.04 17.99
C LYS A 68 8.08 24.43 17.16
N TYR A 69 7.76 23.83 16.03
CA TYR A 69 8.68 23.06 15.21
C TYR A 69 8.92 23.69 13.84
N GLU A 70 10.03 23.37 13.24
CA GLU A 70 10.26 23.55 11.81
C GLU A 70 9.62 22.38 11.06
N LEU A 71 8.66 22.68 10.19
CA LEU A 71 7.92 21.66 9.43
C LEU A 71 8.64 21.31 8.12
N LEU A 72 9.01 20.04 7.96
CA LEU A 72 9.55 19.49 6.72
C LEU A 72 8.47 18.65 6.03
N LYS A 73 7.89 19.17 4.94
CA LYS A 73 6.81 18.50 4.19
C LYS A 73 7.36 17.47 3.23
N THR A 74 6.98 16.21 3.42
CA THR A 74 7.40 15.10 2.55
C THR A 74 6.53 14.93 1.31
N PHE A 75 5.30 15.44 1.36
CA PHE A 75 4.33 15.28 0.28
C PHE A 75 3.57 16.60 0.10
N ASP A 76 3.98 17.37 -0.88
CA ASP A 76 3.29 18.62 -1.21
C ASP A 76 2.36 18.41 -2.41
N ILE A 77 1.05 18.46 -2.15
CA ILE A 77 0.02 18.38 -3.18
C ILE A 77 -0.13 19.74 -3.92
N SER A 78 0.44 20.84 -3.39
CA SER A 78 0.39 22.15 -4.02
C SER A 78 1.11 22.20 -5.38
N TYR A 79 1.86 21.16 -5.74
CA TYR A 79 2.35 20.90 -7.10
C TYR A 79 1.23 20.80 -8.15
N LYS A 80 -0.02 21.09 -7.80
CA LYS A 80 -1.16 21.19 -8.73
C LYS A 80 -0.94 22.20 -9.86
N GLU A 81 -0.14 23.22 -9.64
CA GLU A 81 -0.02 24.33 -10.57
C GLU A 81 0.78 24.04 -11.84
N ASN A 82 1.57 22.98 -11.87
CA ASN A 82 2.47 22.69 -12.99
C ASN A 82 2.23 21.36 -13.73
N GLY A 83 1.06 20.73 -13.60
CA GLY A 83 0.73 19.50 -14.33
C GLY A 83 1.50 18.26 -13.89
N VAL A 84 2.13 18.29 -12.71
CA VAL A 84 3.05 17.26 -12.22
C VAL A 84 2.40 16.32 -11.19
N LEU A 85 1.09 16.30 -11.12
CA LEU A 85 0.30 15.55 -10.12
C LEU A 85 0.55 14.04 -10.03
N ASN A 86 1.20 13.44 -11.01
CA ASN A 86 1.38 11.99 -11.08
C ASN A 86 2.80 11.48 -10.91
N LYS A 87 3.75 12.31 -10.48
CA LYS A 87 5.12 11.83 -10.27
C LYS A 87 5.19 10.65 -9.30
N HIS A 88 4.32 10.58 -8.30
CA HIS A 88 4.28 9.46 -7.37
C HIS A 88 3.89 8.11 -8.01
N ASN A 89 3.20 8.10 -9.15
CA ASN A 89 2.94 6.89 -9.92
C ASN A 89 4.03 6.58 -10.96
N MET A 90 4.89 7.57 -11.26
CA MET A 90 5.96 7.50 -12.25
C MET A 90 7.32 7.20 -11.64
N MET A 91 7.39 7.04 -10.34
CA MET A 91 8.60 6.68 -9.60
C MET A 91 8.26 5.90 -8.33
N ASP A 92 9.30 5.40 -7.71
CA ASP A 92 9.17 4.82 -6.37
C ASP A 92 8.69 5.89 -5.38
N ILE A 93 7.61 5.58 -4.68
CA ILE A 93 6.96 6.56 -3.78
C ILE A 93 7.85 6.94 -2.59
N ARG A 94 8.74 6.06 -2.16
CA ARG A 94 9.73 6.36 -1.10
C ARG A 94 10.72 7.40 -1.57
N GLN A 95 11.17 7.30 -2.84
CA GLN A 95 12.01 8.31 -3.47
C GLN A 95 11.27 9.64 -3.67
N PHE A 96 9.97 9.57 -3.98
CA PHE A 96 9.16 10.77 -4.10
C PHE A 96 9.17 11.60 -2.81
N HIS A 97 9.00 10.96 -1.65
CA HIS A 97 9.12 11.64 -0.36
C HIS A 97 10.51 12.24 -0.13
N ALA A 98 11.55 11.51 -0.48
CA ALA A 98 12.94 11.96 -0.28
C ALA A 98 13.29 13.16 -1.17
N ILE A 99 12.88 13.11 -2.45
CA ILE A 99 13.13 14.18 -3.42
C ILE A 99 12.45 15.49 -3.00
N ASN A 100 11.25 15.44 -2.44
CA ASN A 100 10.56 16.61 -1.92
C ASN A 100 11.33 17.31 -0.77
N LEU A 101 12.23 16.59 -0.11
CA LEU A 101 13.12 17.11 0.92
C LEU A 101 14.56 17.34 0.43
N GLY A 102 14.79 17.24 -0.88
CA GLY A 102 16.07 17.57 -1.51
C GLY A 102 17.14 16.48 -1.45
N PHE A 103 16.79 15.21 -1.19
CA PHE A 103 17.76 14.11 -1.19
C PHE A 103 17.21 12.84 -1.86
N MET A 104 18.07 11.81 -1.96
CA MET A 104 17.72 10.49 -2.48
C MET A 104 17.98 9.43 -1.41
N LEU A 105 17.20 8.36 -1.43
CA LEU A 105 17.43 7.16 -0.64
C LEU A 105 18.28 6.17 -1.43
N THR A 106 19.24 5.53 -0.79
CA THR A 106 19.92 4.35 -1.31
C THR A 106 18.99 3.13 -1.21
N LYS A 107 19.30 2.05 -1.93
CA LYS A 107 18.49 0.81 -1.88
C LYS A 107 18.35 0.27 -0.45
N ASN A 108 19.39 0.34 0.34
CA ASN A 108 19.38 -0.11 1.74
C ASN A 108 18.55 0.79 2.66
N GLU A 109 18.33 2.04 2.27
CA GLU A 109 17.50 2.98 3.02
C GLU A 109 16.02 2.92 2.63
N MET A 110 15.65 2.14 1.60
CA MET A 110 14.29 2.04 1.07
C MET A 110 13.37 1.12 1.88
N GLU A 111 13.88 0.45 2.90
CA GLU A 111 13.07 -0.46 3.72
C GLU A 111 12.04 0.29 4.55
N LEU A 112 10.80 -0.18 4.47
CA LEU A 112 9.71 0.34 5.28
C LEU A 112 9.78 -0.20 6.70
N ASN A 113 9.32 0.60 7.65
CA ASN A 113 9.30 0.21 9.05
C ASN A 113 7.90 0.39 9.63
N PHE A 114 7.42 -0.61 10.35
CA PHE A 114 6.24 -0.56 11.18
C PHE A 114 6.38 -1.52 12.36
N PHE A 115 6.04 -1.06 13.54
CA PHE A 115 6.06 -1.86 14.76
C PHE A 115 4.63 -1.91 15.31
N PRO A 116 3.94 -3.05 15.17
CA PRO A 116 2.56 -3.18 15.63
C PRO A 116 2.46 -3.20 17.14
N ASN A 117 1.27 -2.97 17.66
CA ASN A 117 0.95 -3.31 19.04
C ASN A 117 1.16 -4.83 19.23
N PRO A 118 1.93 -5.26 20.24
CA PRO A 118 2.21 -6.68 20.47
C PRO A 118 0.98 -7.50 20.93
N TYR A 119 -0.02 -6.83 21.45
CA TYR A 119 -1.24 -7.48 21.97
C TYR A 119 -2.28 -7.60 20.85
N VAL A 120 -2.17 -8.67 20.07
CA VAL A 120 -3.09 -8.97 18.98
C VAL A 120 -3.75 -10.31 19.22
N THR A 121 -5.08 -10.31 19.26
CA THR A 121 -5.89 -11.53 19.27
C THR A 121 -6.84 -11.55 18.09
N ILE A 122 -6.95 -12.71 17.46
CA ILE A 122 -7.91 -12.96 16.38
C ILE A 122 -8.55 -14.32 16.67
N GLU A 123 -9.85 -14.29 16.94
CA GLU A 123 -10.61 -15.49 17.28
C GLU A 123 -10.79 -16.40 16.07
N ASN A 124 -10.79 -17.70 16.31
CA ASN A 124 -11.06 -18.75 15.33
C ASN A 124 -10.15 -18.72 14.07
N LEU A 125 -8.94 -18.17 14.20
CA LEU A 125 -8.00 -18.14 13.08
C LEU A 125 -7.46 -19.56 12.83
N PRO A 126 -7.48 -20.03 11.56
CA PRO A 126 -6.81 -21.28 11.20
C PRO A 126 -5.30 -21.21 11.43
N ASP A 127 -4.67 -22.32 11.84
CA ASP A 127 -3.20 -22.38 12.03
C ASP A 127 -2.42 -22.11 10.74
N ARG A 128 -2.95 -22.55 9.59
CA ARG A 128 -2.37 -22.35 8.28
C ARG A 128 -3.42 -21.78 7.33
N TYR A 129 -3.12 -20.64 6.74
CA TYR A 129 -4.05 -19.95 5.82
C TYR A 129 -3.31 -19.15 4.77
N VAL A 130 -3.94 -18.99 3.62
CA VAL A 130 -3.61 -18.00 2.61
C VAL A 130 -4.38 -16.73 2.93
N LEU A 131 -3.68 -15.61 3.01
CA LEU A 131 -4.30 -14.30 3.25
C LEU A 131 -4.54 -13.60 1.92
N ILE A 132 -5.73 -13.08 1.72
CA ILE A 132 -6.08 -12.33 0.51
C ILE A 132 -6.57 -10.93 0.87
N HIS A 133 -6.28 -9.98 -0.02
CA HIS A 133 -6.78 -8.62 0.05
C HIS A 133 -7.61 -8.31 -1.21
N PRO A 134 -8.87 -8.72 -1.23
CA PRO A 134 -9.75 -8.53 -2.39
C PRO A 134 -10.25 -7.08 -2.44
N VAL A 135 -9.33 -6.12 -2.47
CA VAL A 135 -9.62 -4.69 -2.44
C VAL A 135 -10.30 -4.24 -3.73
N GLN A 136 -11.26 -3.36 -3.57
CA GLN A 136 -11.81 -2.53 -4.61
C GLN A 136 -11.19 -1.14 -4.53
N ASN A 137 -10.46 -0.76 -5.58
CA ASN A 137 -9.80 0.52 -5.69
C ASN A 137 -10.09 1.10 -7.09
N TRP A 138 -9.11 1.69 -7.75
CA TRP A 138 -9.22 2.01 -9.16
C TRP A 138 -9.51 0.74 -9.97
N GLU A 139 -10.26 0.81 -11.05
CA GLU A 139 -10.58 -0.36 -11.85
C GLU A 139 -9.34 -1.14 -12.29
N SER A 140 -8.31 -0.44 -12.74
CA SER A 140 -7.03 -1.06 -13.14
C SER A 140 -6.23 -1.68 -11.97
N ARG A 141 -6.63 -1.45 -10.74
CA ARG A 141 -6.06 -2.00 -9.49
C ARG A 141 -7.08 -2.83 -8.73
N THR A 142 -8.14 -3.25 -9.39
CA THR A 142 -9.20 -4.09 -8.82
C THR A 142 -9.29 -5.38 -9.62
N TRP A 143 -8.83 -6.48 -9.03
CA TRP A 143 -9.04 -7.79 -9.65
C TRP A 143 -10.50 -8.19 -9.51
N ASP A 144 -11.12 -8.70 -10.59
CA ASP A 144 -12.55 -8.99 -10.63
C ASP A 144 -12.99 -9.89 -9.45
N LYS A 145 -14.10 -9.56 -8.82
CA LYS A 145 -14.71 -10.37 -7.75
C LYS A 145 -14.86 -11.84 -8.14
N LYS A 146 -15.24 -12.11 -9.40
CA LYS A 146 -15.37 -13.49 -9.92
C LYS A 146 -14.04 -14.25 -9.85
N ASN A 147 -12.92 -13.58 -10.12
CA ASN A 147 -11.60 -14.17 -10.04
C ASN A 147 -11.23 -14.48 -8.58
N TRP A 148 -11.52 -13.56 -7.64
CA TRP A 148 -11.32 -13.80 -6.22
C TRP A 148 -12.13 -15.01 -5.73
N ASN A 149 -13.42 -15.07 -6.04
CA ASN A 149 -14.29 -16.18 -5.63
C ASN A 149 -13.85 -17.51 -6.26
N LEU A 150 -13.41 -17.52 -7.52
CA LEU A 150 -12.87 -18.72 -8.16
C LEU A 150 -11.54 -19.16 -7.51
N LEU A 151 -10.64 -18.23 -7.20
CA LEU A 151 -9.39 -18.54 -6.49
C LEU A 151 -9.68 -19.14 -5.11
N ILE A 152 -10.57 -18.52 -4.34
CA ILE A 152 -10.98 -19.01 -3.02
C ILE A 152 -11.54 -20.42 -3.12
N LYS A 153 -12.44 -20.66 -4.09
CA LYS A 153 -13.01 -21.99 -4.32
C LYS A 153 -11.93 -23.04 -4.60
N LEU A 154 -11.01 -22.75 -5.53
CA LEU A 154 -9.92 -23.67 -5.87
C LEU A 154 -9.03 -23.99 -4.67
N LEU A 155 -8.73 -23.01 -3.83
CA LEU A 155 -7.94 -23.22 -2.60
C LEU A 155 -8.71 -24.04 -1.57
N ASN A 156 -9.99 -23.74 -1.36
CA ASN A 156 -10.84 -24.48 -0.42
C ASN A 156 -11.08 -25.92 -0.86
N ASP A 157 -11.20 -26.19 -2.16
CA ASP A 157 -11.36 -27.55 -2.73
C ASP A 157 -10.15 -28.46 -2.42
N VAL A 158 -8.95 -27.89 -2.31
CA VAL A 158 -7.72 -28.64 -1.90
C VAL A 158 -7.41 -28.53 -0.41
N GLY A 159 -8.34 -28.03 0.40
CA GLY A 159 -8.22 -27.99 1.86
C GLY A 159 -7.46 -26.80 2.44
N ILE A 160 -7.08 -25.82 1.61
CA ILE A 160 -6.41 -24.60 2.07
C ILE A 160 -7.44 -23.60 2.60
N TYR A 161 -7.23 -23.14 3.84
CA TYR A 161 -8.04 -22.10 4.45
C TYR A 161 -7.68 -20.71 3.86
N VAL A 162 -8.69 -19.87 3.66
CA VAL A 162 -8.52 -18.53 3.13
C VAL A 162 -9.03 -17.51 4.13
N VAL A 163 -8.22 -16.50 4.42
CA VAL A 163 -8.61 -15.35 5.25
C VAL A 163 -8.63 -14.10 4.37
N ALA A 164 -9.74 -13.37 4.37
CA ALA A 164 -9.84 -12.11 3.63
C ALA A 164 -9.78 -10.92 4.58
N ILE A 165 -8.95 -9.93 4.23
CA ILE A 165 -8.80 -8.66 4.96
C ILE A 165 -8.96 -7.47 4.02
N GLY A 166 -9.17 -6.30 4.59
CA GLY A 166 -9.27 -5.01 3.91
C GLY A 166 -10.35 -4.14 4.51
N LYS A 167 -10.35 -2.88 4.13
CA LYS A 167 -11.41 -1.93 4.47
C LYS A 167 -12.19 -1.53 3.23
N ASP A 168 -13.46 -1.27 3.40
CA ASP A 168 -14.32 -0.71 2.38
C ASP A 168 -13.87 0.71 2.01
N SER A 169 -13.94 1.06 0.74
CA SER A 169 -13.54 2.37 0.26
C SER A 169 -14.41 3.52 0.81
N SER A 170 -15.63 3.24 1.24
CA SER A 170 -16.52 4.21 1.90
C SER A 170 -15.96 4.71 3.24
N GLU A 171 -15.19 3.86 3.97
CA GLU A 171 -14.57 4.21 5.25
C GLU A 171 -13.23 4.94 5.10
N LEU A 172 -12.65 4.94 3.89
CA LEU A 172 -11.30 5.50 3.66
C LEU A 172 -11.30 6.98 3.25
N GLY A 173 -12.46 7.65 3.26
CA GLY A 173 -12.57 9.09 3.04
C GLY A 173 -12.08 9.60 1.67
N GLY A 174 -11.87 8.71 0.70
CA GLY A 174 -11.30 9.04 -0.59
C GLY A 174 -12.32 8.94 -1.73
N SER A 175 -12.65 10.07 -2.31
CA SER A 175 -13.43 10.31 -3.54
C SER A 175 -14.84 9.71 -3.61
N ASN A 176 -15.78 10.55 -3.90
CA ASN A 176 -17.24 10.41 -4.08
C ASN A 176 -17.70 9.41 -5.17
N VAL A 177 -17.14 8.22 -5.22
CA VAL A 177 -17.65 7.15 -6.06
C VAL A 177 -18.17 6.08 -5.12
N ASP A 178 -19.47 5.92 -5.05
CA ASP A 178 -20.15 4.82 -4.37
C ASP A 178 -19.65 3.49 -4.94
N LYS A 179 -18.61 2.93 -4.35
CA LYS A 179 -18.13 1.60 -4.70
C LYS A 179 -18.85 0.60 -3.80
N PRO A 180 -19.47 -0.42 -4.38
CA PRO A 180 -20.15 -1.41 -3.58
C PRO A 180 -19.14 -2.15 -2.68
N THR A 181 -19.55 -2.47 -1.47
CA THR A 181 -18.78 -3.27 -0.53
C THR A 181 -18.29 -4.54 -1.20
N PHE A 182 -17.00 -4.81 -1.08
CA PHE A 182 -16.40 -6.00 -1.67
C PHE A 182 -16.68 -7.20 -0.77
N ASN A 183 -17.64 -8.03 -1.13
CA ASN A 183 -17.94 -9.27 -0.40
C ASN A 183 -17.46 -10.48 -1.20
N VAL A 184 -16.56 -11.28 -0.61
CA VAL A 184 -16.08 -12.55 -1.15
C VAL A 184 -16.71 -13.75 -0.43
N GLU A 185 -16.86 -14.86 -1.15
CA GLU A 185 -17.47 -16.08 -0.65
C GLU A 185 -16.41 -17.05 -0.13
N ILE A 186 -16.28 -17.19 1.19
CA ILE A 186 -15.32 -18.07 1.83
C ILE A 186 -16.06 -19.24 2.47
N GLN A 187 -15.78 -20.46 2.02
CA GLN A 187 -16.34 -21.70 2.58
C GLN A 187 -15.48 -22.26 3.72
N LYS A 188 -14.16 -22.21 3.57
CA LYS A 188 -13.19 -22.61 4.61
C LYS A 188 -12.25 -21.45 4.89
N GLY A 189 -12.39 -20.82 6.06
CA GLY A 189 -11.60 -19.68 6.50
C GLY A 189 -12.41 -18.60 7.16
N LEU A 190 -11.91 -17.35 7.11
CA LEU A 190 -12.51 -16.21 7.78
C LEU A 190 -12.67 -15.01 6.83
N ASN A 191 -13.82 -14.38 6.88
CA ASN A 191 -14.01 -13.07 6.27
C ASN A 191 -13.85 -11.98 7.33
N LEU A 192 -12.70 -11.33 7.33
CA LEU A 192 -12.32 -10.25 8.24
C LEU A 192 -12.32 -8.86 7.57
N LEU A 193 -13.01 -8.72 6.44
CA LEU A 193 -13.22 -7.41 5.81
C LEU A 193 -13.89 -6.45 6.80
N ASN A 194 -13.32 -5.25 6.94
CA ASN A 194 -13.76 -4.20 7.89
C ASN A 194 -13.68 -4.58 9.38
N LYS A 195 -12.97 -5.67 9.73
CA LYS A 195 -12.94 -6.20 11.12
C LYS A 195 -11.56 -6.15 11.78
N THR A 196 -10.55 -5.63 11.10
CA THR A 196 -9.18 -5.60 11.63
C THR A 196 -8.66 -4.17 11.73
N ASN A 197 -7.91 -3.89 12.79
CA ASN A 197 -7.05 -2.71 12.88
C ASN A 197 -5.70 -2.99 12.18
N ILE A 198 -4.85 -1.97 12.11
CA ILE A 198 -3.57 -2.06 11.41
C ILE A 198 -2.61 -3.09 12.01
N SER A 199 -2.56 -3.20 13.34
CA SER A 199 -1.71 -4.18 14.04
C SER A 199 -2.20 -5.61 13.83
N GLN A 200 -3.51 -5.84 13.86
CA GLN A 200 -4.12 -7.13 13.53
C GLN A 200 -3.87 -7.50 12.06
N THR A 201 -4.01 -6.54 11.15
CA THR A 201 -3.73 -6.73 9.72
C THR A 201 -2.27 -7.12 9.50
N TRP A 202 -1.32 -6.41 10.11
CA TRP A 202 0.10 -6.72 10.04
C TRP A 202 0.41 -8.12 10.57
N TRP A 203 -0.18 -8.48 11.71
CA TRP A 203 0.01 -9.79 12.34
C TRP A 203 -0.53 -10.91 11.44
N LEU A 204 -1.71 -10.74 10.83
CA LEU A 204 -2.28 -11.68 9.87
C LEU A 204 -1.38 -11.86 8.64
N ILE A 205 -0.83 -10.77 8.11
CA ILE A 205 0.10 -10.83 6.97
C ILE A 205 1.34 -11.64 7.36
N ARG A 206 1.96 -11.30 8.49
CA ARG A 206 3.20 -11.94 8.95
C ARG A 206 3.06 -13.45 9.16
N ASN A 207 1.91 -13.91 9.63
CA ASN A 207 1.68 -15.31 10.00
C ASN A 207 0.95 -16.12 8.91
N SER A 208 0.63 -15.52 7.78
CA SER A 208 0.06 -16.25 6.65
C SER A 208 1.10 -17.09 5.92
N MET A 209 0.68 -18.17 5.26
CA MET A 209 1.52 -18.93 4.33
C MET A 209 1.99 -18.07 3.18
N CYS A 210 1.08 -17.25 2.62
CA CYS A 210 1.37 -16.18 1.69
C CYS A 210 0.27 -15.14 1.71
N PHE A 211 0.59 -13.92 1.30
CA PHE A 211 -0.32 -12.78 1.20
C PHE A 211 -0.52 -12.37 -0.26
N VAL A 212 -1.75 -12.44 -0.75
CA VAL A 212 -2.12 -12.09 -2.12
C VAL A 212 -2.83 -10.76 -2.16
N THR A 213 -2.31 -9.80 -2.90
CA THR A 213 -2.88 -8.44 -2.98
C THR A 213 -2.62 -7.79 -4.34
N MET A 214 -3.42 -6.79 -4.65
CA MET A 214 -3.11 -5.82 -5.71
C MET A 214 -2.12 -4.76 -5.20
N ASP A 215 -1.74 -3.83 -6.06
CA ASP A 215 -1.06 -2.59 -5.64
C ASP A 215 -1.98 -1.77 -4.73
N SER A 216 -1.66 -1.76 -3.44
CA SER A 216 -2.48 -1.19 -2.37
C SER A 216 -1.65 -0.82 -1.14
N GLY A 217 -2.26 -0.09 -0.19
CA GLY A 217 -1.60 0.23 1.08
C GLY A 217 -1.12 -1.00 1.85
N LEU A 218 -1.86 -2.12 1.78
CA LEU A 218 -1.47 -3.36 2.47
C LEU A 218 -0.29 -4.09 1.82
N LEU A 219 0.00 -3.85 0.53
CA LEU A 219 1.24 -4.31 -0.10
C LEU A 219 2.45 -3.70 0.61
N HIS A 220 2.40 -2.39 0.87
CA HIS A 220 3.46 -1.69 1.58
C HIS A 220 3.58 -2.16 3.03
N LEU A 221 2.46 -2.39 3.71
CA LEU A 221 2.46 -2.96 5.06
C LEU A 221 3.08 -4.36 5.09
N ALA A 222 2.78 -5.21 4.11
CA ALA A 222 3.39 -6.52 3.96
C ALA A 222 4.92 -6.43 3.79
N GLY A 223 5.39 -5.37 3.14
CA GLY A 223 6.82 -5.07 3.00
C GLY A 223 7.57 -4.90 4.33
N THR A 224 6.87 -4.63 5.44
CA THR A 224 7.46 -4.55 6.78
C THR A 224 7.48 -5.90 7.52
N THR A 225 7.09 -6.98 6.86
CA THR A 225 7.06 -8.35 7.40
C THR A 225 8.00 -9.27 6.62
N ASN A 226 8.14 -10.51 7.09
CA ASN A 226 8.85 -11.58 6.37
C ASN A 226 7.91 -12.54 5.61
N ALA A 227 6.67 -12.15 5.37
CA ALA A 227 5.70 -12.97 4.66
C ALA A 227 6.08 -13.17 3.17
N GLU A 228 5.65 -14.28 2.59
CA GLU A 228 5.61 -14.44 1.13
C GLU A 228 4.53 -13.52 0.57
N ILE A 229 4.88 -12.63 -0.36
CA ILE A 229 3.96 -11.67 -0.97
C ILE A 229 3.75 -12.03 -2.43
N ILE A 230 2.49 -12.17 -2.82
CA ILE A 230 2.07 -12.28 -4.22
C ILE A 230 1.35 -10.98 -4.60
N GLN A 231 2.02 -10.14 -5.38
CA GLN A 231 1.40 -8.96 -5.97
C GLN A 231 0.80 -9.30 -7.33
N LEU A 232 -0.49 -9.03 -7.48
CA LEU A 232 -1.18 -9.15 -8.76
C LEU A 232 -0.90 -7.93 -9.64
N GLY A 233 -0.72 -8.18 -10.92
CA GLY A 233 -0.42 -7.14 -11.91
C GLY A 233 -1.50 -6.08 -12.02
N SER A 234 -1.07 -4.86 -12.28
CA SER A 234 -1.92 -3.68 -12.47
C SER A 234 -1.32 -2.77 -13.55
N SER A 235 -1.92 -1.61 -13.76
CA SER A 235 -1.41 -0.58 -14.68
C SER A 235 -0.18 0.17 -14.16
N ILE A 236 0.26 -0.08 -12.92
CA ILE A 236 1.42 0.57 -12.29
C ILE A 236 2.65 -0.32 -12.41
N ASN A 237 3.81 0.29 -12.69
CA ASN A 237 5.07 -0.44 -12.72
C ASN A 237 5.38 -1.06 -11.36
N LYS A 238 5.56 -2.37 -11.35
CA LYS A 238 5.86 -3.14 -10.12
C LYS A 238 7.06 -2.60 -9.35
N GLU A 239 8.10 -2.14 -10.03
CA GLU A 239 9.33 -1.64 -9.42
C GLU A 239 9.11 -0.41 -8.54
N PHE A 240 8.06 0.36 -8.81
CA PHE A 240 7.71 1.54 -8.01
C PHE A 240 6.92 1.19 -6.74
N ARG A 241 6.47 -0.05 -6.61
CA ARG A 241 5.61 -0.53 -5.51
C ARG A 241 6.18 -1.71 -4.75
N ALA A 242 7.01 -2.53 -5.39
CA ALA A 242 7.62 -3.68 -4.75
C ALA A 242 8.37 -3.27 -3.47
N PRO A 243 8.14 -3.99 -2.35
CA PRO A 243 8.83 -3.67 -1.11
C PRO A 243 10.32 -3.96 -1.20
N TYR A 244 11.14 -3.14 -0.56
CA TYR A 244 12.53 -3.46 -0.26
C TYR A 244 12.59 -4.18 1.07
N ARG A 245 13.27 -5.34 1.08
CA ARG A 245 13.55 -6.12 2.29
C ARG A 245 14.95 -6.70 2.15
N ASN A 246 15.80 -6.55 3.17
CA ASN A 246 17.21 -6.94 3.11
C ASN A 246 17.95 -6.33 1.89
N GLY A 247 17.64 -5.09 1.55
CA GLY A 247 18.23 -4.37 0.42
C GLY A 247 17.80 -4.84 -0.98
N SER A 248 16.82 -5.75 -1.08
CA SER A 248 16.30 -6.31 -2.33
C SER A 248 14.80 -6.20 -2.46
N GLN A 249 14.31 -6.06 -3.69
CA GLN A 249 12.88 -6.15 -4.01
C GLN A 249 12.41 -7.60 -4.30
N ASP A 250 13.35 -8.54 -4.47
CA ASP A 250 13.02 -9.91 -4.83
C ASP A 250 12.84 -10.85 -3.62
N PHE A 251 13.18 -10.38 -2.42
CA PHE A 251 13.10 -11.22 -1.22
C PHE A 251 11.65 -11.53 -0.85
N LYS A 252 11.25 -12.79 -1.01
CA LYS A 252 9.89 -13.29 -0.72
C LYS A 252 8.79 -12.45 -1.38
N TYR A 253 9.04 -11.98 -2.59
CA TYR A 253 8.12 -11.17 -3.37
C TYR A 253 7.95 -11.75 -4.77
N HIS A 254 6.71 -11.99 -5.14
CA HIS A 254 6.30 -12.62 -6.40
C HIS A 254 5.31 -11.71 -7.12
N TYR A 255 5.69 -11.21 -8.28
CA TYR A 255 4.79 -10.46 -9.13
C TYR A 255 4.18 -11.37 -10.18
N ILE A 256 2.85 -11.37 -10.28
CA ILE A 256 2.11 -12.13 -11.29
C ILE A 256 1.30 -11.14 -12.12
N GLY A 257 1.79 -10.82 -13.31
CA GLY A 257 1.10 -9.98 -14.28
C GLY A 257 0.26 -10.79 -15.28
N GLY A 258 -0.51 -10.08 -16.07
CA GLY A 258 -1.20 -10.62 -17.24
C GLY A 258 -0.34 -10.55 -18.50
N SER A 259 -0.99 -10.53 -19.67
CA SER A 259 -0.31 -10.43 -20.98
C SER A 259 0.11 -9.01 -21.35
N CYS A 260 -0.51 -7.98 -20.77
CA CYS A 260 -0.17 -6.58 -20.99
C CYS A 260 0.83 -6.09 -19.95
N ASN A 261 1.92 -5.49 -20.41
CA ASN A 261 3.00 -4.94 -19.58
C ASN A 261 3.28 -3.46 -19.84
N LEU A 262 2.31 -2.72 -20.37
CA LEU A 262 2.46 -1.30 -20.73
C LEU A 262 2.72 -0.40 -19.52
N ASN A 263 2.32 -0.83 -18.31
CA ASN A 263 2.44 0.00 -17.09
C ASN A 263 1.91 1.43 -17.28
N CYS A 264 0.79 1.55 -17.96
CA CYS A 264 0.28 2.81 -18.51
C CYS A 264 0.05 3.91 -17.45
N ALA A 265 -0.25 3.57 -16.21
CA ALA A 265 -0.37 4.55 -15.13
C ALA A 265 1.00 5.07 -14.62
N SER A 266 2.08 4.42 -15.00
CA SER A 266 3.46 4.82 -14.67
C SER A 266 4.22 5.40 -15.85
N ASP A 267 3.59 5.53 -17.02
CA ASP A 267 4.20 6.07 -18.23
C ASP A 267 3.72 7.50 -18.47
N MET A 268 4.67 8.44 -18.56
CA MET A 268 4.39 9.86 -18.85
C MET A 268 3.57 10.06 -20.13
N LYS A 269 3.75 9.19 -21.12
CA LYS A 269 3.02 9.24 -22.38
C LYS A 269 1.51 9.08 -22.19
N TYR A 270 1.10 8.23 -21.25
CA TYR A 270 -0.30 7.92 -20.97
C TYR A 270 -0.82 8.69 -19.74
N GLY A 271 -0.04 8.73 -18.66
CA GLY A 271 -0.47 9.26 -17.37
C GLY A 271 -0.81 10.76 -17.38
N ILE A 272 -0.06 11.59 -18.13
CA ILE A 272 -0.30 13.04 -18.19
C ILE A 272 -1.53 13.39 -19.03
N ARG A 273 -1.73 12.74 -20.16
CA ARG A 273 -2.85 13.07 -21.07
C ARG A 273 -4.20 12.72 -20.46
N GLU A 274 -4.30 11.55 -19.88
CA GLU A 274 -5.55 11.04 -19.33
C GLU A 274 -5.90 11.72 -18.00
N TRP A 275 -4.89 12.06 -17.20
CA TRP A 275 -5.09 12.77 -15.95
C TRP A 275 -5.68 14.17 -16.13
N ASN A 276 -5.34 14.86 -17.22
CA ASN A 276 -5.84 16.19 -17.51
C ASN A 276 -7.24 16.21 -18.16
N SER A 277 -7.70 15.09 -18.75
CA SER A 277 -8.92 15.10 -19.56
C SER A 277 -10.22 14.95 -18.78
N ILE A 278 -10.21 14.41 -17.53
CA ILE A 278 -11.44 14.21 -16.74
C ILE A 278 -11.14 14.46 -15.24
N HIS A 279 -10.80 15.68 -14.84
CA HIS A 279 -10.42 15.96 -13.46
C HIS A 279 -9.40 14.96 -12.91
N GLY A 280 -8.57 14.45 -13.78
CA GLY A 280 -7.59 13.50 -13.44
C GLY A 280 -8.07 12.09 -13.18
N ILE A 281 -9.19 11.63 -13.70
CA ILE A 281 -9.70 10.31 -13.28
C ILE A 281 -9.88 9.25 -14.38
N PRO A 282 -9.64 9.41 -15.65
CA PRO A 282 -9.92 8.34 -16.60
C PRO A 282 -8.90 7.21 -16.62
N SER A 283 -7.65 7.49 -16.38
CA SER A 283 -6.64 6.43 -16.22
C SER A 283 -6.89 5.56 -14.98
N LEU A 284 -7.78 6.00 -14.11
CA LEU A 284 -8.22 5.26 -12.94
C LEU A 284 -9.35 4.29 -13.25
N VAL A 285 -10.09 4.55 -14.31
CA VAL A 285 -11.41 3.95 -14.54
C VAL A 285 -11.38 2.92 -15.66
N GLY A 286 -10.45 3.01 -16.63
CA GLY A 286 -10.49 2.14 -17.78
C GLY A 286 -9.13 1.66 -18.26
N CYS A 287 -9.13 0.68 -19.15
CA CYS A 287 -7.96 0.27 -19.91
C CYS A 287 -7.68 1.31 -21.01
N LEU A 288 -6.47 1.86 -21.08
CA LEU A 288 -6.07 2.84 -22.10
C LEU A 288 -6.09 2.28 -23.53
N GLU A 289 -5.91 0.98 -23.67
CA GLU A 289 -6.10 0.26 -24.95
C GLU A 289 -7.59 0.03 -25.27
N ARG A 290 -8.51 0.58 -24.47
CA ARG A 290 -9.96 0.46 -24.65
C ARG A 290 -10.46 -0.99 -24.76
N LYS A 291 -9.76 -1.92 -24.13
CA LYS A 291 -10.16 -3.33 -24.04
C LYS A 291 -11.21 -3.50 -22.94
N ASN A 292 -12.14 -4.42 -23.15
CA ASN A 292 -13.19 -4.72 -22.18
C ASN A 292 -12.65 -5.44 -20.92
N THR A 293 -11.38 -5.87 -20.95
CA THR A 293 -10.72 -6.58 -19.86
C THR A 293 -9.34 -5.99 -19.61
N PHE A 294 -8.93 -5.97 -18.35
CA PHE A 294 -7.59 -5.54 -17.96
C PHE A 294 -6.59 -6.69 -18.20
N GLU A 295 -5.98 -6.71 -19.39
CA GLU A 295 -4.97 -7.72 -19.72
C GLU A 295 -3.67 -7.62 -18.89
N CYS A 296 -3.50 -6.57 -18.10
CA CYS A 296 -2.44 -6.48 -17.09
C CYS A 296 -2.73 -7.35 -15.85
N HIS A 297 -3.99 -7.73 -15.61
CA HIS A 297 -4.36 -8.60 -14.52
C HIS A 297 -4.02 -10.06 -14.83
N PRO A 298 -3.54 -10.84 -13.83
CA PRO A 298 -3.22 -12.24 -14.03
C PRO A 298 -4.46 -13.12 -14.16
N SER A 299 -4.27 -14.30 -14.75
CA SER A 299 -5.28 -15.36 -14.72
C SER A 299 -5.38 -15.98 -13.32
N VAL A 300 -6.56 -16.46 -12.94
CA VAL A 300 -6.75 -17.16 -11.65
C VAL A 300 -5.83 -18.37 -11.53
N LEU A 301 -5.63 -19.10 -12.63
CA LEU A 301 -4.81 -20.31 -12.62
C LEU A 301 -3.32 -20.00 -12.37
N SER A 302 -2.79 -18.89 -12.89
CA SER A 302 -1.40 -18.48 -12.62
C SER A 302 -1.19 -18.11 -11.15
N VAL A 303 -2.16 -17.41 -10.54
CA VAL A 303 -2.12 -17.08 -9.11
C VAL A 303 -2.24 -18.33 -8.25
N TYR A 304 -3.20 -19.21 -8.57
CA TYR A 304 -3.40 -20.48 -7.88
C TYR A 304 -2.12 -21.34 -7.89
N LYS A 305 -1.49 -21.54 -9.06
CA LYS A 305 -0.25 -22.31 -9.19
C LYS A 305 0.86 -21.77 -8.30
N LYS A 306 1.04 -20.44 -8.26
CA LYS A 306 2.05 -19.83 -7.38
C LYS A 306 1.74 -20.03 -5.90
N ILE A 307 0.48 -19.93 -5.49
CA ILE A 307 0.10 -20.21 -4.10
C ILE A 307 0.42 -21.66 -3.74
N ILE A 308 0.06 -22.63 -4.58
CA ILE A 308 0.36 -24.04 -4.33
C ILE A 308 1.86 -24.29 -4.22
N GLU A 309 2.67 -23.67 -5.10
CA GLU A 309 4.14 -23.74 -5.02
C GLU A 309 4.69 -23.26 -3.67
N LEU A 310 4.12 -22.19 -3.12
CA LEU A 310 4.59 -21.57 -1.86
C LEU A 310 4.03 -22.25 -0.60
N THR A 311 2.99 -23.07 -0.74
CA THR A 311 2.28 -23.66 0.42
C THR A 311 2.55 -25.15 0.63
N GLN A 312 3.22 -25.79 -0.33
CA GLN A 312 3.72 -27.17 -0.22
C GLN A 312 5.03 -27.21 0.57
#